data_256321608de00ad922458918a2e414c2
#
_entry.id   256321608de00ad922458918a2e414c2
#
_cell.length_a   1.000
_cell.length_b   1.000
_cell.length_c   1.000
_cell.angle_alpha   90.00
_cell.angle_beta   90.00
_cell.angle_gamma   90.00
#
_symmetry.space_group_name_H-M   'P 1'
#
loop_
_entity.id
_entity.type
_entity.pdbx_description
1 polymer ?
#
loop_
_entity_poly.entity_id
_entity_poly.type
_entity_poly.pdbx_seq_one_letter_code
_entity_poly.pdbx_strand_id
1 'polypeptide(L)'
;MNALAYTRFELARTFRNKRLLIFSLGFPLILYFAIAAPNRNEHDLANTGITLPLYYMVGLVSFGTMMALITSGARIAAERTDGWTRQLRITPLSTRAYFRAKVLTGYAVACSTIVLLYAAGLSLGVSLPAGRWLEMTAMILVGLMPFAALGVLLGHLLTADTIGPASGGTVSVLALVSGTWFPIPHGFLHDVGQFLPSYWLVQASHVSLGGHGWTALGWAVVAAWTVGLVVLARWAYRRDTQRV
;
A
#
# COMPACT_ATOMS: atom_id res chain seq x y z
N MET A 1 -22.75 14.84 11.99
CA MET A 1 -22.46 13.47 11.45
C MET A 1 -21.52 12.77 12.40
N ASN A 2 -21.83 11.58 12.88
CA ASN A 2 -20.93 10.86 13.78
C ASN A 2 -19.77 10.21 12.98
N ALA A 3 -18.66 9.88 13.68
CA ALA A 3 -17.45 9.33 13.05
C ALA A 3 -17.71 8.02 12.27
N LEU A 4 -18.63 7.18 12.76
CA LEU A 4 -18.97 5.92 12.11
C LEU A 4 -19.72 6.14 10.78
N ALA A 5 -20.70 7.05 10.77
CA ALA A 5 -21.46 7.39 9.56
C ALA A 5 -20.51 7.98 8.48
N TYR A 6 -19.56 8.82 8.88
CA TYR A 6 -18.55 9.35 7.97
C TYR A 6 -17.66 8.24 7.37
N THR A 7 -17.17 7.31 8.21
CA THR A 7 -16.35 6.18 7.73
C THR A 7 -17.13 5.29 6.75
N ARG A 8 -18.40 4.98 7.05
CA ARG A 8 -19.26 4.21 6.12
C ARG A 8 -19.48 4.93 4.79
N PHE A 9 -19.72 6.24 4.83
CA PHE A 9 -19.85 7.06 3.63
C PHE A 9 -18.57 7.03 2.79
N GLU A 10 -17.40 7.21 3.42
CA GLU A 10 -16.10 7.17 2.77
C GLU A 10 -15.82 5.79 2.11
N LEU A 11 -16.12 4.71 2.82
CA LEU A 11 -16.00 3.36 2.27
C LEU A 11 -16.90 3.18 1.04
N ALA A 12 -18.19 3.49 1.15
CA ALA A 12 -19.13 3.38 0.04
C ALA A 12 -18.70 4.22 -1.16
N ARG A 13 -18.26 5.47 -0.93
CA ARG A 13 -17.74 6.37 -1.98
C ARG A 13 -16.52 5.79 -2.67
N THR A 14 -15.61 5.15 -1.91
CA THR A 14 -14.39 4.54 -2.44
C THR A 14 -14.71 3.35 -3.32
N PHE A 15 -15.54 2.42 -2.84
CA PHE A 15 -15.92 1.23 -3.60
C PHE A 15 -16.86 1.53 -4.79
N ARG A 16 -17.44 2.72 -4.87
CA ARG A 16 -18.16 3.20 -6.05
C ARG A 16 -17.26 3.88 -7.08
N ASN A 17 -16.01 4.21 -6.74
CA ASN A 17 -15.07 4.83 -7.66
C ASN A 17 -14.38 3.77 -8.54
N LYS A 18 -14.99 3.49 -9.69
CA LYS A 18 -14.52 2.47 -10.64
C LYS A 18 -13.07 2.71 -11.08
N ARG A 19 -12.65 3.96 -11.32
CA ARG A 19 -11.28 4.29 -11.72
C ARG A 19 -10.27 3.85 -10.66
N LEU A 20 -10.51 4.21 -9.41
CA LEU A 20 -9.64 3.83 -8.31
C LEU A 20 -9.54 2.31 -8.18
N LEU A 21 -10.67 1.60 -8.25
CA LEU A 21 -10.68 0.14 -8.14
C LEU A 21 -9.95 -0.54 -9.30
N ILE A 22 -10.18 -0.10 -10.53
CA ILE A 22 -9.49 -0.66 -11.70
C ILE A 22 -7.97 -0.49 -11.56
N PHE A 23 -7.49 0.68 -11.17
CA PHE A 23 -6.05 0.89 -11.01
C PHE A 23 -5.48 0.23 -9.77
N SER A 24 -6.17 0.24 -8.63
CA SER A 24 -5.64 -0.31 -7.38
C SER A 24 -5.79 -1.83 -7.27
N LEU A 25 -6.85 -2.40 -7.84
CA LEU A 25 -7.16 -3.84 -7.77
C LEU A 25 -6.90 -4.52 -9.12
N GLY A 26 -7.41 -3.93 -10.19
CA GLY A 26 -7.37 -4.53 -11.53
C GLY A 26 -5.96 -4.57 -12.11
N PHE A 27 -5.19 -3.49 -11.99
CA PHE A 27 -3.84 -3.43 -12.58
C PHE A 27 -2.90 -4.51 -11.99
N PRO A 28 -2.73 -4.65 -10.65
CA PRO A 28 -1.92 -5.72 -10.09
C PRO A 28 -2.43 -7.11 -10.45
N LEU A 29 -3.75 -7.29 -10.52
CA LEU A 29 -4.36 -8.57 -10.86
C LEU A 29 -4.12 -8.96 -12.33
N ILE A 30 -4.32 -8.02 -13.27
CA ILE A 30 -4.05 -8.22 -14.70
C ILE A 30 -2.57 -8.55 -14.89
N LEU A 31 -1.69 -7.80 -14.24
CA LEU A 31 -0.25 -8.02 -14.33
C LEU A 31 0.16 -9.38 -13.77
N TYR A 32 -0.48 -9.79 -12.67
CA TYR A 32 -0.27 -11.12 -12.09
C TYR A 32 -0.61 -12.23 -13.09
N PHE A 33 -1.80 -12.18 -13.68
CA PHE A 33 -2.21 -13.20 -14.65
C PHE A 33 -1.37 -13.13 -15.93
N ALA A 34 -0.99 -11.95 -16.40
CA ALA A 34 -0.17 -11.79 -17.58
C ALA A 34 1.23 -12.43 -17.43
N ILE A 35 1.80 -12.39 -16.22
CA ILE A 35 3.14 -12.94 -15.95
C ILE A 35 3.06 -14.38 -15.45
N ALA A 36 2.20 -14.65 -14.47
CA ALA A 36 2.18 -15.93 -13.76
C ALA A 36 1.43 -17.04 -14.52
N ALA A 37 0.37 -16.72 -15.27
CA ALA A 37 -0.42 -17.75 -15.94
C ALA A 37 0.33 -18.47 -17.07
N PRO A 38 1.11 -17.80 -17.97
CA PRO A 38 1.92 -18.48 -18.96
C PRO A 38 3.01 -19.36 -18.36
N ASN A 39 3.52 -18.97 -17.19
CA ASN A 39 4.66 -19.59 -16.52
C ASN A 39 4.24 -20.44 -15.30
N ARG A 40 2.99 -20.88 -15.26
CA ARG A 40 2.44 -21.63 -14.11
C ARG A 40 3.15 -22.95 -13.82
N ASN A 41 3.82 -23.53 -14.81
CA ASN A 41 4.53 -24.80 -14.70
C ASN A 41 6.02 -24.61 -14.34
N GLU A 42 6.50 -23.39 -14.19
CA GLU A 42 7.85 -23.13 -13.70
C GLU A 42 7.89 -23.29 -12.18
N HIS A 43 8.41 -24.45 -11.76
CA HIS A 43 8.39 -24.85 -10.35
C HIS A 43 9.65 -24.46 -9.58
N ASP A 44 10.67 -23.93 -10.24
CA ASP A 44 11.93 -23.59 -9.57
C ASP A 44 12.59 -22.35 -10.17
N LEU A 45 12.25 -21.18 -9.59
CA LEU A 45 12.86 -19.92 -9.97
C LEU A 45 14.34 -19.92 -9.52
N ALA A 46 15.26 -20.07 -10.47
CA ALA A 46 16.71 -20.02 -10.21
C ALA A 46 17.22 -21.01 -9.13
N ASN A 47 16.68 -22.23 -9.09
CA ASN A 47 17.01 -23.29 -8.10
C ASN A 47 16.71 -22.88 -6.64
N THR A 48 15.69 -22.08 -6.42
CA THR A 48 15.28 -21.64 -5.06
C THR A 48 14.15 -22.48 -4.46
N GLY A 49 13.55 -23.41 -5.21
CA GLY A 49 12.36 -24.17 -4.81
C GLY A 49 11.07 -23.30 -4.76
N ILE A 50 11.13 -22.07 -5.25
CA ILE A 50 10.01 -21.13 -5.25
C ILE A 50 9.35 -21.14 -6.61
N THR A 51 8.04 -21.36 -6.66
CA THR A 51 7.28 -21.29 -7.91
C THR A 51 7.15 -19.85 -8.38
N LEU A 52 7.22 -19.63 -9.70
CA LEU A 52 7.08 -18.29 -10.28
C LEU A 52 5.72 -17.64 -9.94
N PRO A 53 4.58 -18.35 -9.96
CA PRO A 53 3.31 -17.79 -9.50
C PRO A 53 3.35 -17.29 -8.05
N LEU A 54 3.99 -18.00 -7.14
CA LEU A 54 4.12 -17.57 -5.75
C LEU A 54 4.97 -16.31 -5.63
N TYR A 55 6.12 -16.25 -6.30
CA TYR A 55 7.01 -15.10 -6.27
C TYR A 55 6.31 -13.81 -6.75
N TYR A 56 5.65 -13.86 -7.91
CA TYR A 56 4.94 -12.69 -8.43
C TYR A 56 3.68 -12.35 -7.63
N MET A 57 2.98 -13.33 -7.06
CA MET A 57 1.86 -13.05 -6.17
C MET A 57 2.32 -12.18 -5.00
N VAL A 58 3.39 -12.59 -4.35
CA VAL A 58 3.97 -11.91 -3.19
C VAL A 58 4.44 -10.48 -3.52
N GLY A 59 5.17 -10.32 -4.62
CA GLY A 59 5.63 -9.01 -5.09
C GLY A 59 4.46 -8.08 -5.42
N LEU A 60 3.46 -8.57 -6.15
CA LEU A 60 2.30 -7.77 -6.56
C LEU A 60 1.35 -7.46 -5.42
N VAL A 61 1.27 -8.30 -4.39
CA VAL A 61 0.56 -7.95 -3.15
C VAL A 61 1.22 -6.74 -2.49
N SER A 62 2.54 -6.71 -2.36
CA SER A 62 3.26 -5.56 -1.80
C SER A 62 3.07 -4.31 -2.64
N PHE A 63 3.22 -4.42 -3.96
CA PHE A 63 3.01 -3.31 -4.90
C PHE A 63 1.59 -2.76 -4.85
N GLY A 64 0.59 -3.63 -4.99
CA GLY A 64 -0.81 -3.23 -5.06
C GLY A 64 -1.32 -2.62 -3.76
N THR A 65 -0.92 -3.16 -2.61
CA THR A 65 -1.30 -2.62 -1.30
C THR A 65 -0.62 -1.28 -1.00
N MET A 66 0.65 -1.12 -1.35
CA MET A 66 1.36 0.15 -1.27
C MET A 66 0.70 1.20 -2.18
N MET A 67 0.40 0.84 -3.43
CA MET A 67 -0.30 1.70 -4.38
C MET A 67 -1.68 2.14 -3.85
N ALA A 68 -2.47 1.23 -3.26
CA ALA A 68 -3.79 1.53 -2.71
C ALA A 68 -3.73 2.61 -1.63
N LEU A 69 -2.74 2.55 -0.73
CA LEU A 69 -2.58 3.51 0.36
C LEU A 69 -2.03 4.85 -0.11
N ILE A 70 -1.00 4.86 -0.95
CA ILE A 70 -0.41 6.12 -1.45
C ILE A 70 -1.42 6.87 -2.32
N THR A 71 -2.11 6.18 -3.24
CA THR A 71 -3.11 6.81 -4.12
C THR A 71 -4.38 7.25 -3.39
N SER A 72 -4.65 6.72 -2.19
CA SER A 72 -5.75 7.23 -1.35
C SER A 72 -5.61 8.72 -1.05
N GLY A 73 -4.40 9.27 -1.06
CA GLY A 73 -4.10 10.68 -0.91
C GLY A 73 -4.68 11.55 -2.05
N ALA A 74 -4.84 11.01 -3.26
CA ALA A 74 -5.44 11.73 -4.38
C ALA A 74 -6.85 12.23 -4.07
N ARG A 75 -7.59 11.50 -3.25
CA ARG A 75 -8.92 11.89 -2.82
C ARG A 75 -8.88 13.07 -1.85
N ILE A 76 -7.87 13.14 -0.99
CA ILE A 76 -7.68 14.28 -0.09
C ILE A 76 -7.40 15.55 -0.91
N ALA A 77 -6.52 15.46 -1.90
CA ALA A 77 -6.22 16.58 -2.79
C ALA A 77 -7.45 17.05 -3.57
N ALA A 78 -8.23 16.14 -4.15
CA ALA A 78 -9.48 16.46 -4.85
C ALA A 78 -10.50 17.11 -3.91
N GLU A 79 -10.71 16.59 -2.70
CA GLU A 79 -11.62 17.16 -1.71
C GLU A 79 -11.22 18.58 -1.27
N ARG A 80 -9.92 18.88 -1.25
CA ARG A 80 -9.43 20.23 -0.98
C ARG A 80 -9.79 21.18 -2.11
N THR A 81 -9.61 20.75 -3.34
CA THR A 81 -9.96 21.55 -4.53
C THR A 81 -11.47 21.82 -4.61
N ASP A 82 -12.29 20.83 -4.30
CA ASP A 82 -13.76 20.93 -4.32
C ASP A 82 -14.33 21.70 -3.10
N GLY A 83 -13.49 22.17 -2.16
CA GLY A 83 -13.92 22.86 -0.96
C GLY A 83 -14.60 21.96 0.08
N TRP A 84 -14.57 20.63 -0.11
CA TRP A 84 -15.18 19.66 0.82
C TRP A 84 -14.61 19.74 2.23
N THR A 85 -13.33 20.00 2.37
CA THR A 85 -12.66 20.19 3.66
C THR A 85 -13.23 21.40 4.44
N ARG A 86 -13.63 22.46 3.72
CA ARG A 86 -14.30 23.64 4.32
C ARG A 86 -15.68 23.27 4.84
N GLN A 87 -16.44 22.48 4.07
CA GLN A 87 -17.75 22.01 4.51
C GLN A 87 -17.67 21.08 5.73
N LEU A 88 -16.64 20.24 5.81
CA LEU A 88 -16.44 19.36 6.96
C LEU A 88 -16.16 20.12 8.25
N ARG A 89 -15.54 21.31 8.20
CA ARG A 89 -15.23 22.13 9.38
C ARG A 89 -16.46 22.71 10.07
N ILE A 90 -17.56 22.93 9.37
CA ILE A 90 -18.83 23.36 9.95
C ILE A 90 -19.65 22.20 10.52
N THR A 91 -19.14 20.96 10.39
CA THR A 91 -19.74 19.76 11.00
C THR A 91 -19.04 19.40 12.31
N PRO A 92 -19.71 18.71 13.24
CA PRO A 92 -19.09 18.26 14.51
C PRO A 92 -18.10 17.09 14.32
N LEU A 93 -17.52 16.91 13.11
CA LEU A 93 -16.56 15.86 12.83
C LEU A 93 -15.17 16.26 13.34
N SER A 94 -14.58 15.46 14.23
CA SER A 94 -13.24 15.71 14.72
C SER A 94 -12.20 15.38 13.63
N THR A 95 -11.09 16.13 13.61
CA THR A 95 -9.94 15.89 12.73
C THR A 95 -9.41 14.44 12.83
N ARG A 96 -9.42 13.88 14.05
CA ARG A 96 -9.01 12.48 14.28
C ARG A 96 -9.95 11.49 13.57
N ALA A 97 -11.26 11.75 13.59
CA ALA A 97 -12.24 10.91 12.91
C ALA A 97 -12.07 10.99 11.39
N TYR A 98 -11.78 12.17 10.84
CA TYR A 98 -11.46 12.36 9.43
C TYR A 98 -10.26 11.52 9.00
N PHE A 99 -9.09 11.67 9.65
CA PHE A 99 -7.89 10.90 9.30
C PHE A 99 -8.09 9.41 9.47
N ARG A 100 -8.74 8.98 10.56
CA ARG A 100 -9.05 7.57 10.78
C ARG A 100 -9.88 7.00 9.64
N ALA A 101 -10.90 7.71 9.16
CA ALA A 101 -11.72 7.27 8.05
C ALA A 101 -10.91 7.13 6.76
N LYS A 102 -10.01 8.08 6.46
CA LYS A 102 -9.13 8.02 5.28
C LYS A 102 -8.19 6.83 5.33
N VAL A 103 -7.52 6.62 6.46
CA VAL A 103 -6.62 5.48 6.66
C VAL A 103 -7.39 4.16 6.56
N LEU A 104 -8.51 4.01 7.27
CA LEU A 104 -9.33 2.79 7.23
C LEU A 104 -9.83 2.48 5.81
N THR A 105 -10.20 3.49 5.06
CA THR A 105 -10.64 3.33 3.67
C THR A 105 -9.49 2.86 2.77
N GLY A 106 -8.29 3.41 2.94
CA GLY A 106 -7.09 2.94 2.24
C GLY A 106 -6.77 1.48 2.57
N TYR A 107 -6.81 1.12 3.86
CA TYR A 107 -6.63 -0.27 4.30
C TYR A 107 -7.71 -1.21 3.77
N ALA A 108 -8.96 -0.78 3.67
CA ALA A 108 -10.02 -1.60 3.09
C ALA A 108 -9.74 -1.94 1.62
N VAL A 109 -9.24 -0.98 0.83
CA VAL A 109 -8.80 -1.24 -0.56
C VAL A 109 -7.58 -2.17 -0.57
N ALA A 110 -6.59 -1.95 0.29
CA ALA A 110 -5.42 -2.82 0.41
C ALA A 110 -5.80 -4.26 0.79
N CYS A 111 -6.69 -4.45 1.76
CA CYS A 111 -7.23 -5.77 2.10
C CYS A 111 -7.94 -6.44 0.92
N SER A 112 -8.72 -5.67 0.15
CA SER A 112 -9.36 -6.20 -1.07
C SER A 112 -8.31 -6.63 -2.10
N THR A 113 -7.22 -5.89 -2.25
CA THR A 113 -6.08 -6.26 -3.11
C THR A 113 -5.45 -7.57 -2.66
N ILE A 114 -5.19 -7.73 -1.35
CA ILE A 114 -4.65 -8.96 -0.77
C ILE A 114 -5.55 -10.14 -1.09
N VAL A 115 -6.84 -10.04 -0.79
CA VAL A 115 -7.82 -11.12 -1.01
C VAL A 115 -7.88 -11.52 -2.48
N LEU A 116 -7.91 -10.55 -3.40
CA LEU A 116 -7.99 -10.83 -4.84
C LEU A 116 -6.72 -11.50 -5.36
N LEU A 117 -5.54 -11.02 -4.97
CA LEU A 117 -4.27 -11.62 -5.40
C LEU A 117 -4.04 -12.99 -4.77
N TYR A 118 -4.47 -13.20 -3.52
CA TYR A 118 -4.44 -14.54 -2.91
C TYR A 118 -5.37 -15.50 -3.63
N ALA A 119 -6.60 -15.09 -3.96
CA ALA A 119 -7.52 -15.90 -4.74
C ALA A 119 -6.95 -16.23 -6.13
N ALA A 120 -6.32 -15.24 -6.78
CA ALA A 120 -5.63 -15.46 -8.06
C ALA A 120 -4.45 -16.43 -7.90
N GLY A 121 -3.65 -16.32 -6.85
CA GLY A 121 -2.55 -17.25 -6.55
C GLY A 121 -3.06 -18.68 -6.37
N LEU A 122 -4.11 -18.85 -5.55
CA LEU A 122 -4.75 -20.15 -5.36
C LEU A 122 -5.24 -20.75 -6.68
N SER A 123 -5.79 -19.95 -7.59
CA SER A 123 -6.27 -20.39 -8.91
C SER A 123 -5.15 -20.87 -9.83
N LEU A 124 -3.91 -20.42 -9.61
CA LEU A 124 -2.71 -20.87 -10.32
C LEU A 124 -1.89 -21.93 -9.56
N GLY A 125 -2.47 -22.53 -8.52
CA GLY A 125 -1.87 -23.64 -7.79
C GLY A 125 -0.91 -23.22 -6.65
N VAL A 126 -0.87 -21.95 -6.27
CA VAL A 126 -0.12 -21.51 -5.09
C VAL A 126 -0.75 -22.11 -3.85
N SER A 127 0.04 -22.88 -3.08
CA SER A 127 -0.38 -23.47 -1.82
C SER A 127 0.62 -23.14 -0.72
N LEU A 128 0.12 -22.63 0.40
CA LEU A 128 0.91 -22.32 1.59
C LEU A 128 0.18 -22.81 2.83
N PRO A 129 0.90 -23.20 3.90
CA PRO A 129 0.29 -23.47 5.19
C PRO A 129 -0.51 -22.27 5.70
N ALA A 130 -1.65 -22.52 6.37
CA ALA A 130 -2.52 -21.43 6.86
C ALA A 130 -1.76 -20.42 7.77
N GLY A 131 -0.82 -20.89 8.58
CA GLY A 131 0.02 -20.02 9.41
C GLY A 131 0.85 -19.02 8.59
N ARG A 132 1.37 -19.44 7.42
CA ARG A 132 2.16 -18.54 6.55
C ARG A 132 1.30 -17.47 5.88
N TRP A 133 0.07 -17.81 5.46
CA TRP A 133 -0.88 -16.81 4.98
C TRP A 133 -1.18 -15.74 6.02
N LEU A 134 -1.40 -16.16 7.27
CA LEU A 134 -1.72 -15.26 8.38
C LEU A 134 -0.52 -14.38 8.75
N GLU A 135 0.67 -14.97 8.89
CA GLU A 135 1.91 -14.25 9.21
C GLU A 135 2.24 -13.20 8.15
N MET A 136 2.23 -13.59 6.87
CA MET A 136 2.45 -12.69 5.74
C MET A 136 1.45 -11.53 5.75
N THR A 137 0.16 -11.83 5.91
CA THR A 137 -0.89 -10.80 5.94
C THR A 137 -0.71 -9.83 7.10
N ALA A 138 -0.43 -10.33 8.31
CA ALA A 138 -0.21 -9.50 9.48
C ALA A 138 1.00 -8.57 9.29
N MET A 139 2.11 -9.09 8.80
CA MET A 139 3.32 -8.30 8.54
C MET A 139 3.11 -7.26 7.43
N ILE A 140 2.39 -7.60 6.36
CA ILE A 140 2.02 -6.66 5.31
C ILE A 140 1.19 -5.51 5.90
N LEU A 141 0.15 -5.81 6.68
CA LEU A 141 -0.71 -4.79 7.28
C LEU A 141 0.07 -3.83 8.19
N VAL A 142 1.04 -4.33 8.94
CA VAL A 142 1.94 -3.49 9.73
C VAL A 142 2.89 -2.69 8.82
N GLY A 143 3.49 -3.33 7.82
CA GLY A 143 4.39 -2.69 6.86
C GLY A 143 3.75 -1.60 6.01
N LEU A 144 2.43 -1.56 5.96
CA LEU A 144 1.66 -0.54 5.24
C LEU A 144 1.48 0.78 6.02
N MET A 145 1.78 0.83 7.31
CA MET A 145 1.57 2.04 8.13
C MET A 145 2.28 3.29 7.56
N PRO A 146 3.57 3.25 7.18
CA PRO A 146 4.24 4.43 6.62
C PRO A 146 3.59 4.89 5.30
N PHE A 147 3.07 3.98 4.47
CA PHE A 147 2.45 4.33 3.19
C PHE A 147 1.07 4.97 3.37
N ALA A 148 0.34 4.58 4.41
CA ALA A 148 -0.90 5.26 4.79
C ALA A 148 -0.63 6.72 5.19
N ALA A 149 0.42 6.95 5.98
CA ALA A 149 0.85 8.30 6.36
C ALA A 149 1.38 9.10 5.16
N LEU A 150 2.15 8.46 4.27
CA LEU A 150 2.67 9.06 3.04
C LEU A 150 1.52 9.49 2.11
N GLY A 151 0.50 8.66 1.91
CA GLY A 151 -0.67 9.02 1.11
C GLY A 151 -1.38 10.26 1.67
N VAL A 152 -1.60 10.33 2.99
CA VAL A 152 -2.16 11.50 3.65
C VAL A 152 -1.28 12.74 3.45
N LEU A 153 0.03 12.61 3.64
CA LEU A 153 1.00 13.69 3.43
C LEU A 153 0.92 14.25 2.02
N LEU A 154 1.02 13.40 1.00
CA LEU A 154 0.95 13.80 -0.41
C LEU A 154 -0.39 14.47 -0.71
N GLY A 155 -1.49 13.96 -0.16
CA GLY A 155 -2.82 14.53 -0.32
C GLY A 155 -2.97 15.96 0.20
N HIS A 156 -2.18 16.35 1.21
CA HIS A 156 -2.15 17.72 1.74
C HIS A 156 -1.10 18.62 1.12
N LEU A 157 -0.04 18.05 0.52
CA LEU A 157 1.02 18.84 -0.11
C LEU A 157 0.77 19.12 -1.57
N LEU A 158 0.17 18.18 -2.30
CA LEU A 158 0.02 18.23 -3.75
C LEU A 158 -1.38 18.69 -4.16
N THR A 159 -1.48 19.18 -5.39
CA THR A 159 -2.76 19.52 -6.03
C THR A 159 -3.42 18.29 -6.66
N ALA A 160 -4.71 18.41 -7.02
CA ALA A 160 -5.44 17.34 -7.68
C ALA A 160 -4.79 16.88 -9.00
N ASP A 161 -4.14 17.81 -9.73
CA ASP A 161 -3.49 17.52 -11.02
C ASP A 161 -2.13 16.84 -10.86
N THR A 162 -1.37 17.20 -9.82
CA THR A 162 0.00 16.70 -9.62
C THR A 162 0.07 15.41 -8.81
N ILE A 163 -0.94 15.14 -7.97
CA ILE A 163 -0.89 14.00 -7.05
C ILE A 163 -0.92 12.64 -7.76
N GLY A 164 -1.62 12.52 -8.89
CA GLY A 164 -1.68 11.29 -9.67
C GLY A 164 -0.28 10.85 -10.17
N PRO A 165 0.38 11.68 -11.00
CA PRO A 165 1.74 11.40 -11.45
C PRO A 165 2.75 11.22 -10.31
N ALA A 166 2.69 12.07 -9.27
CA ALA A 166 3.59 11.97 -8.12
C ALA A 166 3.40 10.67 -7.34
N SER A 167 2.16 10.25 -7.09
CA SER A 167 1.87 8.98 -6.41
C SER A 167 2.34 7.79 -7.23
N GLY A 168 2.07 7.79 -8.55
CA GLY A 168 2.52 6.73 -9.46
C GLY A 168 4.04 6.64 -9.52
N GLY A 169 4.73 7.77 -9.68
CA GLY A 169 6.19 7.85 -9.66
C GLY A 169 6.78 7.35 -8.34
N THR A 170 6.22 7.80 -7.21
CA THR A 170 6.66 7.36 -5.88
C THR A 170 6.52 5.85 -5.71
N VAL A 171 5.37 5.29 -6.07
CA VAL A 171 5.15 3.83 -5.98
C VAL A 171 6.12 3.07 -6.88
N SER A 172 6.34 3.53 -8.11
CA SER A 172 7.24 2.88 -9.06
C SER A 172 8.69 2.88 -8.59
N VAL A 173 9.19 4.00 -8.09
CA VAL A 173 10.55 4.11 -7.53
C VAL A 173 10.70 3.23 -6.29
N LEU A 174 9.74 3.28 -5.37
CA LEU A 174 9.77 2.44 -4.17
C LEU A 174 9.71 0.95 -4.51
N ALA A 175 8.89 0.54 -5.48
CA ALA A 175 8.80 -0.84 -5.93
C ALA A 175 10.10 -1.32 -6.59
N LEU A 176 10.75 -0.45 -7.39
CA LEU A 176 12.02 -0.77 -8.03
C LEU A 176 13.13 -1.00 -7.01
N VAL A 177 13.28 -0.07 -6.05
CA VAL A 177 14.35 -0.11 -5.04
C VAL A 177 14.12 -1.18 -3.98
N SER A 178 12.89 -1.68 -3.83
CA SER A 178 12.55 -2.69 -2.81
C SER A 178 12.60 -4.14 -3.30
N GLY A 179 12.90 -4.37 -4.58
CA GLY A 179 12.96 -5.74 -5.11
C GLY A 179 11.60 -6.38 -5.38
N THR A 180 10.57 -5.56 -5.59
CA THR A 180 9.21 -6.06 -5.90
C THR A 180 9.16 -6.83 -7.21
N TRP A 181 9.92 -6.39 -8.21
CA TRP A 181 9.90 -6.94 -9.57
C TRP A 181 11.01 -7.96 -9.80
N PHE A 182 12.18 -7.72 -9.23
CA PHE A 182 13.38 -8.54 -9.39
C PHE A 182 14.09 -8.65 -8.05
N PRO A 183 14.66 -9.82 -7.71
CA PRO A 183 15.53 -9.95 -6.56
C PRO A 183 16.69 -8.94 -6.64
N ILE A 184 16.92 -8.18 -5.59
CA ILE A 184 18.04 -7.23 -5.55
C ILE A 184 19.28 -7.99 -5.07
N PRO A 185 20.32 -8.13 -5.90
CA PRO A 185 21.56 -8.75 -5.45
C PRO A 185 22.24 -7.91 -4.38
N HIS A 186 23.04 -8.56 -3.54
CA HIS A 186 23.85 -7.86 -2.54
C HIS A 186 24.72 -6.78 -3.19
N GLY A 187 24.71 -5.59 -2.62
CA GLY A 187 25.43 -4.42 -3.10
C GLY A 187 24.77 -3.11 -2.69
N PHE A 188 25.27 -2.00 -3.21
CA PHE A 188 24.83 -0.64 -2.84
C PHE A 188 23.31 -0.47 -2.86
N LEU A 189 22.60 -0.98 -3.87
CA LEU A 189 21.15 -0.85 -3.97
C LEU A 189 20.42 -1.63 -2.87
N HIS A 190 20.92 -2.81 -2.51
CA HIS A 190 20.41 -3.61 -1.41
C HIS A 190 20.61 -2.87 -0.07
N ASP A 191 21.80 -2.33 0.16
CA ASP A 191 22.15 -1.66 1.40
C ASP A 191 21.31 -0.39 1.61
N VAL A 192 21.12 0.42 0.55
CA VAL A 192 20.24 1.59 0.57
C VAL A 192 18.78 1.18 0.74
N GLY A 193 18.35 0.10 0.05
CA GLY A 193 16.99 -0.42 0.12
C GLY A 193 16.56 -0.74 1.56
N GLN A 194 17.43 -1.30 2.38
CA GLN A 194 17.14 -1.65 3.78
C GLN A 194 16.71 -0.46 4.65
N PHE A 195 17.04 0.77 4.27
CA PHE A 195 16.59 1.98 4.98
C PHE A 195 15.22 2.47 4.50
N LEU A 196 14.61 1.83 3.50
CA LEU A 196 13.30 2.17 2.97
C LEU A 196 12.21 1.24 3.51
N PRO A 197 11.03 1.76 3.86
CA PRO A 197 9.92 0.93 4.36
C PRO A 197 9.37 -0.02 3.31
N SER A 198 9.54 0.29 2.01
CA SER A 198 9.11 -0.57 0.90
C SER A 198 9.90 -1.88 0.83
N TYR A 199 11.19 -1.86 1.15
CA TYR A 199 11.99 -3.07 1.25
C TYR A 199 11.41 -4.03 2.29
N TRP A 200 11.09 -3.54 3.48
CA TRP A 200 10.52 -4.34 4.56
C TRP A 200 9.10 -4.79 4.28
N LEU A 201 8.33 -4.01 3.51
CA LEU A 201 7.01 -4.46 3.03
C LEU A 201 7.15 -5.66 2.07
N VAL A 202 8.13 -5.65 1.17
CA VAL A 202 8.41 -6.78 0.28
C VAL A 202 8.94 -7.97 1.10
N GLN A 203 9.83 -7.74 2.07
CA GLN A 203 10.30 -8.80 2.96
C GLN A 203 9.16 -9.42 3.80
N ALA A 204 8.17 -8.63 4.24
CA ALA A 204 6.96 -9.14 4.89
C ALA A 204 6.22 -10.16 4.03
N SER A 205 6.13 -9.88 2.74
CA SER A 205 5.52 -10.80 1.78
C SER A 205 6.39 -12.03 1.53
N HIS A 206 7.72 -11.87 1.54
CA HIS A 206 8.68 -12.97 1.34
C HIS A 206 8.78 -13.96 2.51
N VAL A 207 8.16 -13.68 3.65
CA VAL A 207 8.04 -14.67 4.75
C VAL A 207 7.39 -15.96 4.25
N SER A 208 6.45 -15.88 3.33
CA SER A 208 5.82 -17.05 2.69
C SER A 208 6.76 -17.88 1.83
N LEU A 209 7.88 -17.31 1.37
CA LEU A 209 8.92 -17.97 0.57
C LEU A 209 9.98 -18.69 1.42
N GLY A 210 9.72 -18.91 2.70
CA GLY A 210 10.68 -19.51 3.64
C GLY A 210 11.64 -18.50 4.28
N GLY A 211 11.45 -17.19 4.03
CA GLY A 211 12.20 -16.12 4.69
C GLY A 211 11.87 -16.02 6.18
N HIS A 212 12.76 -15.36 6.91
CA HIS A 212 12.53 -15.01 8.31
C HIS A 212 11.70 -13.73 8.41
N GLY A 213 10.99 -13.56 9.53
CA GLY A 213 10.34 -12.30 9.86
C GLY A 213 11.33 -11.12 9.91
N TRP A 214 10.83 -9.92 10.08
CA TRP A 214 11.67 -8.72 10.11
C TRP A 214 12.71 -8.80 11.23
N THR A 215 13.92 -8.38 10.89
CA THR A 215 14.98 -8.14 11.88
C THR A 215 14.64 -6.91 12.74
N ALA A 216 15.39 -6.69 13.82
CA ALA A 216 15.25 -5.47 14.65
C ALA A 216 15.40 -4.18 13.81
N LEU A 217 16.27 -4.19 12.78
CA LEU A 217 16.41 -3.08 11.84
C LEU A 217 15.10 -2.84 11.07
N GLY A 218 14.42 -3.88 10.59
CA GLY A 218 13.16 -3.74 9.86
C GLY A 218 12.07 -3.09 10.71
N TRP A 219 11.91 -3.55 11.94
CA TRP A 219 10.99 -2.94 12.90
C TRP A 219 11.32 -1.48 13.16
N ALA A 220 12.59 -1.16 13.36
CA ALA A 220 13.05 0.21 13.60
C ALA A 220 12.81 1.12 12.39
N VAL A 221 13.10 0.66 11.17
CA VAL A 221 12.89 1.42 9.93
C VAL A 221 11.41 1.70 9.72
N VAL A 222 10.55 0.67 9.79
CA VAL A 222 9.10 0.84 9.60
C VAL A 222 8.51 1.77 10.66
N ALA A 223 8.93 1.64 11.91
CA ALA A 223 8.49 2.52 12.99
C ALA A 223 8.96 3.97 12.77
N ALA A 224 10.23 4.18 12.46
CA ALA A 224 10.81 5.51 12.23
C ALA A 224 10.13 6.25 11.06
N TRP A 225 9.94 5.56 9.92
CA TRP A 225 9.22 6.13 8.78
C TRP A 225 7.76 6.41 9.12
N THR A 226 7.08 5.51 9.84
CA THR A 226 5.69 5.72 10.25
C THR A 226 5.56 6.98 11.11
N VAL A 227 6.39 7.11 12.15
CA VAL A 227 6.37 8.27 13.04
C VAL A 227 6.72 9.55 12.28
N GLY A 228 7.81 9.54 11.50
CA GLY A 228 8.24 10.69 10.71
C GLY A 228 7.16 11.17 9.74
N LEU A 229 6.57 10.25 8.96
CA LEU A 229 5.52 10.59 8.00
C LEU A 229 4.22 11.04 8.68
N VAL A 230 3.84 10.47 9.83
CA VAL A 230 2.69 10.94 10.62
C VAL A 230 2.92 12.36 11.12
N VAL A 231 4.10 12.69 11.62
CA VAL A 231 4.46 14.06 12.05
C VAL A 231 4.38 15.03 10.87
N LEU A 232 4.97 14.67 9.73
CA LEU A 232 4.92 15.48 8.51
C LEU A 232 3.48 15.64 7.99
N ALA A 233 2.68 14.57 7.99
CA ALA A 233 1.27 14.65 7.57
C ALA A 233 0.46 15.57 8.49
N ARG A 234 0.70 15.54 9.81
CA ARG A 234 0.07 16.49 10.75
C ARG A 234 0.52 17.92 10.49
N TRP A 235 1.79 18.14 10.21
CA TRP A 235 2.30 19.45 9.87
C TRP A 235 1.66 19.98 8.57
N ALA A 236 1.64 19.17 7.50
CA ALA A 236 1.03 19.53 6.23
C ALA A 236 -0.47 19.88 6.39
N TYR A 237 -1.21 19.07 7.15
CA TYR A 237 -2.61 19.36 7.48
C TYR A 237 -2.77 20.71 8.19
N ARG A 238 -1.96 21.01 9.22
CA ARG A 238 -2.03 22.28 9.94
C ARG A 238 -1.76 23.47 9.03
N ARG A 239 -0.74 23.36 8.18
CA ARG A 239 -0.38 24.40 7.22
C ARG A 239 -1.50 24.64 6.20
N ASP A 240 -2.13 23.58 5.74
CA ASP A 240 -3.25 23.65 4.81
C ASP A 240 -4.49 24.30 5.43
N THR A 241 -4.70 24.04 6.73
CA THR A 241 -5.82 24.64 7.48
C THR A 241 -5.63 26.12 7.82
N GLN A 242 -4.42 26.65 7.79
CA GLN A 242 -4.13 28.06 8.06
C GLN A 242 -4.26 28.97 6.81
N ARG A 243 -4.27 28.37 5.62
CA ARG A 243 -4.34 29.09 4.33
C ARG A 243 -5.78 29.34 3.82
N VAL A 244 -6.78 28.94 4.60
CA VAL A 244 -8.20 29.05 4.34
C VAL A 244 -8.87 29.82 5.48
#